data_372815f52ee110bf26a4404397938625
#
_entry.id   372815f52ee110bf26a4404397938625
#
_cell.length_a   1.000
_cell.length_b   1.000
_cell.length_c   1.000
_cell.angle_alpha   90.00
_cell.angle_beta   90.00
_cell.angle_gamma   90.00
#
_symmetry.space_group_name_H-M   'P 1'
#
loop_
_entity.id
_entity.type
_entity.pdbx_description
1 polymer ?
#
loop_
_entity_poly.entity_id
_entity_poly.type
_entity_poly.pdbx_seq_one_letter_code
_entity_poly.pdbx_strand_id
1 'polypeptide(L)'
;MTTRIACLGDSLTRAQFSVDYLDLLRRRHPPGDVQLARFGANGDFAYNLLQRLDAVVADPPDAITVLIGTNDARASLAGYPLEQAMKRKQLPDRPSAGWFQQCLGAVVARLRAETDATIALLSLPVLGQQPDAAAAQASQAYSRMIAEVAATNEVAYLPLHERQIGELRQVDPPPIAYQEVTPAAVVGVLVQHAVLRRSLDTISRRRGLVLTTDHIHQNSRGATLIAEVIDAGLLTQSA
;
A
#
# COMPACT_ATOMS: atom_id res chain seq x y z
N MET A 1 -9.82 -1.09 -26.34
CA MET A 1 -9.71 0.27 -25.74
C MET A 1 -8.69 0.18 -24.62
N THR A 2 -7.84 1.19 -24.43
CA THR A 2 -6.84 1.21 -23.36
C THR A 2 -7.52 1.56 -22.03
N THR A 3 -7.42 0.69 -21.02
CA THR A 3 -7.94 0.97 -19.68
C THR A 3 -6.95 1.84 -18.90
N ARG A 4 -7.37 3.01 -18.45
CA ARG A 4 -6.58 3.97 -17.67
C ARG A 4 -6.83 3.75 -16.18
N ILE A 5 -5.80 3.45 -15.40
CA ILE A 5 -5.91 3.20 -13.96
C ILE A 5 -5.02 4.18 -13.19
N ALA A 6 -5.60 4.93 -12.26
CA ALA A 6 -4.85 5.72 -11.29
C ALA A 6 -4.57 4.90 -10.03
N CYS A 7 -3.31 4.73 -9.68
CA CYS A 7 -2.88 4.02 -8.47
C CYS A 7 -2.51 5.05 -7.39
N LEU A 8 -3.38 5.20 -6.40
CA LEU A 8 -3.24 6.12 -5.29
C LEU A 8 -2.64 5.40 -4.07
N GLY A 9 -1.77 6.06 -3.33
CA GLY A 9 -1.22 5.46 -2.11
C GLY A 9 -0.04 6.22 -1.51
N ASP A 10 0.69 5.53 -0.67
CA ASP A 10 1.85 6.04 0.06
C ASP A 10 3.20 5.63 -0.60
N SER A 11 4.21 5.30 0.22
CA SER A 11 5.53 4.86 -0.24
C SER A 11 5.52 3.55 -1.02
N LEU A 12 4.54 2.68 -0.77
CA LEU A 12 4.39 1.41 -1.48
C LEU A 12 4.02 1.66 -2.94
N THR A 13 3.11 2.59 -3.19
CA THR A 13 2.73 3.03 -4.54
C THR A 13 3.81 3.91 -5.17
N ARG A 14 4.53 4.72 -4.38
CA ARG A 14 5.69 5.51 -4.87
C ARG A 14 6.82 4.62 -5.36
N ALA A 15 6.99 3.44 -4.76
CA ALA A 15 7.95 2.38 -5.11
C ALA A 15 9.44 2.76 -5.08
N GLN A 16 9.83 3.76 -4.28
CA GLN A 16 11.25 4.12 -4.13
C GLN A 16 12.05 3.10 -3.30
N PHE A 17 11.37 2.39 -2.40
CA PHE A 17 11.95 1.43 -1.46
C PHE A 17 11.36 0.03 -1.61
N SER A 18 10.36 -0.12 -2.47
CA SER A 18 9.67 -1.35 -2.82
C SER A 18 9.97 -1.74 -4.25
N VAL A 19 9.82 -3.02 -4.58
CA VAL A 19 9.66 -3.44 -5.97
C VAL A 19 8.39 -2.78 -6.52
N ASP A 20 8.47 -2.31 -7.74
CA ASP A 20 7.39 -1.57 -8.40
C ASP A 20 6.26 -2.49 -8.87
N TYR A 21 5.17 -2.53 -8.11
CA TYR A 21 4.02 -3.35 -8.45
C TYR A 21 3.27 -2.83 -9.70
N LEU A 22 3.37 -1.52 -10.03
CA LEU A 22 2.79 -1.00 -11.28
C LEU A 22 3.51 -1.58 -12.50
N ASP A 23 4.84 -1.71 -12.44
CA ASP A 23 5.59 -2.35 -13.51
C ASP A 23 5.26 -3.84 -13.64
N LEU A 24 5.07 -4.54 -12.52
CA LEU A 24 4.63 -5.93 -12.51
C LEU A 24 3.23 -6.07 -13.11
N LEU A 25 2.30 -5.20 -12.72
CA LEU A 25 0.93 -5.19 -13.27
C LEU A 25 0.96 -4.90 -14.79
N ARG A 26 1.71 -3.89 -15.23
CA ARG A 26 1.83 -3.55 -16.65
C ARG A 26 2.33 -4.72 -17.51
N ARG A 27 3.28 -5.51 -17.01
CA ARG A 27 3.85 -6.68 -17.73
C ARG A 27 2.88 -7.85 -17.85
N ARG A 28 1.78 -7.86 -17.12
CA ARG A 28 0.74 -8.90 -17.19
C ARG A 28 -0.22 -8.72 -18.37
N HIS A 29 -0.20 -7.53 -19.00
CA HIS A 29 -1.08 -7.15 -20.10
C HIS A 29 -0.29 -6.81 -21.37
N PRO A 30 -0.88 -7.01 -22.55
CA PRO A 30 -0.28 -6.56 -23.80
C PRO A 30 0.04 -5.06 -23.78
N PRO A 31 1.11 -4.63 -24.46
CA PRO A 31 1.44 -3.20 -24.54
C PRO A 31 0.28 -2.38 -25.11
N GLY A 32 -0.15 -1.36 -24.38
CA GLY A 32 -1.24 -0.47 -24.80
C GLY A 32 -2.61 -0.81 -24.24
N ASP A 33 -2.83 -2.01 -23.67
CA ASP A 33 -4.13 -2.38 -23.11
C ASP A 33 -4.39 -1.70 -21.76
N VAL A 34 -3.34 -1.47 -20.98
CA VAL A 34 -3.44 -0.83 -19.66
C VAL A 34 -2.46 0.33 -19.54
N GLN A 35 -2.96 1.49 -19.15
CA GLN A 35 -2.18 2.68 -18.82
C GLN A 35 -2.27 2.95 -17.32
N LEU A 36 -1.14 2.92 -16.61
CA LEU A 36 -1.07 3.09 -15.17
C LEU A 36 -0.50 4.47 -14.82
N ALA A 37 -1.26 5.27 -14.08
CA ALA A 37 -0.82 6.54 -13.52
C ALA A 37 -0.50 6.40 -12.02
N ARG A 38 0.66 6.92 -11.58
CA ARG A 38 1.16 6.76 -10.22
C ARG A 38 0.91 8.01 -9.39
N PHE A 39 0.13 7.87 -8.32
CA PHE A 39 -0.16 8.90 -7.33
C PHE A 39 0.27 8.45 -5.92
N GLY A 40 1.52 7.97 -5.80
CA GLY A 40 2.13 7.58 -4.53
C GLY A 40 2.99 8.69 -3.93
N ALA A 41 2.91 8.90 -2.59
CA ALA A 41 3.76 9.83 -1.87
C ALA A 41 4.28 9.23 -0.55
N ASN A 42 5.61 9.33 -0.34
CA ASN A 42 6.27 8.70 0.81
C ASN A 42 5.72 9.20 2.16
N GLY A 43 5.36 8.25 3.01
CA GLY A 43 4.93 8.51 4.38
C GLY A 43 3.53 9.14 4.49
N ASP A 44 2.72 9.17 3.41
CA ASP A 44 1.37 9.70 3.47
C ASP A 44 0.47 8.86 4.37
N PHE A 45 -0.34 9.56 5.14
CA PHE A 45 -1.52 9.08 5.84
C PHE A 45 -2.76 9.24 4.94
N ALA A 46 -3.87 8.62 5.30
CA ALA A 46 -5.14 8.78 4.57
C ALA A 46 -5.54 10.27 4.46
N TYR A 47 -5.30 11.08 5.50
CA TYR A 47 -5.48 12.53 5.47
C TYR A 47 -4.68 13.19 4.35
N ASN A 48 -3.39 12.86 4.19
CA ASN A 48 -2.55 13.47 3.15
C ASN A 48 -3.01 13.09 1.75
N LEU A 49 -3.48 11.86 1.55
CA LEU A 49 -4.06 11.45 0.28
C LEU A 49 -5.30 12.29 -0.06
N LEU A 50 -6.20 12.51 0.90
CA LEU A 50 -7.39 13.36 0.74
C LEU A 50 -7.04 14.78 0.26
N GLN A 51 -5.93 15.36 0.76
CA GLN A 51 -5.51 16.72 0.41
C GLN A 51 -4.94 16.87 -1.01
N ARG A 52 -4.69 15.77 -1.74
CA ARG A 52 -4.03 15.82 -3.06
C ARG A 52 -4.77 15.08 -4.17
N LEU A 53 -6.08 14.94 -4.07
CA LEU A 53 -6.91 14.29 -5.09
C LEU A 53 -7.12 15.13 -6.35
N ASP A 54 -6.87 16.43 -6.30
CA ASP A 54 -7.10 17.37 -7.43
C ASP A 54 -6.47 16.89 -8.74
N ALA A 55 -5.24 16.35 -8.69
CA ALA A 55 -4.56 15.85 -9.87
C ALA A 55 -5.21 14.60 -10.49
N VAL A 56 -5.96 13.83 -9.70
CA VAL A 56 -6.68 12.63 -10.17
C VAL A 56 -8.01 13.03 -10.78
N VAL A 57 -8.73 13.95 -10.13
CA VAL A 57 -10.05 14.42 -10.61
C VAL A 57 -9.95 15.34 -11.82
N ALA A 58 -8.82 16.02 -12.02
CA ALA A 58 -8.58 16.88 -13.18
C ALA A 58 -8.42 16.09 -14.50
N ASP A 59 -7.98 14.83 -14.44
CA ASP A 59 -7.87 13.91 -15.59
C ASP A 59 -8.39 12.52 -15.16
N PRO A 60 -9.71 12.34 -15.05
CA PRO A 60 -10.31 11.13 -14.50
C PRO A 60 -9.92 9.88 -15.28
N PRO A 61 -9.47 8.79 -14.60
CA PRO A 61 -9.20 7.51 -15.21
C PRO A 61 -10.49 6.66 -15.32
N ASP A 62 -10.39 5.49 -15.95
CA ASP A 62 -11.47 4.50 -15.98
C ASP A 62 -11.61 3.76 -14.64
N ALA A 63 -10.49 3.57 -13.94
CA ALA A 63 -10.47 2.93 -12.62
C ALA A 63 -9.44 3.57 -11.69
N ILE A 64 -9.69 3.45 -10.39
CA ILE A 64 -8.84 3.98 -9.31
C ILE A 64 -8.58 2.89 -8.29
N THR A 65 -7.31 2.63 -8.00
CA THR A 65 -6.92 1.79 -6.85
C THR A 65 -6.40 2.66 -5.72
N VAL A 66 -6.79 2.34 -4.48
CA VAL A 66 -6.34 3.05 -3.29
C VAL A 66 -5.64 2.09 -2.34
N LEU A 67 -4.33 2.23 -2.18
CA LEU A 67 -3.49 1.50 -1.23
C LEU A 67 -2.89 2.49 -0.24
N ILE A 68 -3.64 2.81 0.82
CA ILE A 68 -3.29 3.81 1.84
C ILE A 68 -3.68 3.32 3.22
N GLY A 69 -2.95 3.78 4.26
CA GLY A 69 -3.23 3.45 5.65
C GLY A 69 -2.10 2.70 6.35
N THR A 70 -1.04 2.33 5.62
CA THR A 70 0.14 1.69 6.23
C THR A 70 0.77 2.57 7.30
N ASN A 71 0.88 3.89 7.06
CA ASN A 71 1.43 4.82 8.04
C ASN A 71 0.45 5.09 9.19
N ASP A 72 -0.85 5.08 8.93
CA ASP A 72 -1.91 5.17 9.96
C ASP A 72 -1.85 3.96 10.91
N ALA A 73 -1.73 2.74 10.39
CA ALA A 73 -1.59 1.53 11.18
C ALA A 73 -0.29 1.53 12.00
N ARG A 74 0.84 1.94 11.41
CA ARG A 74 2.13 2.07 12.10
C ARG A 74 2.07 3.10 13.23
N ALA A 75 1.33 4.18 13.06
CA ALA A 75 1.16 5.20 14.09
C ALA A 75 0.48 4.68 15.38
N SER A 76 -0.20 3.54 15.32
CA SER A 76 -0.76 2.86 16.49
C SER A 76 0.26 1.97 17.23
N LEU A 77 1.44 1.73 16.65
CA LEU A 77 2.46 0.84 17.22
C LEU A 77 3.42 1.59 18.15
N ALA A 78 3.86 0.91 19.19
CA ALA A 78 4.92 1.42 20.04
C ALA A 78 6.22 1.59 19.25
N GLY A 79 6.95 2.69 19.52
CA GLY A 79 8.20 3.01 18.83
C GLY A 79 8.07 3.76 17.51
N TYR A 80 6.85 3.95 16.98
CA TYR A 80 6.66 4.81 15.82
C TYR A 80 6.97 6.28 16.16
N PRO A 81 7.78 7.00 15.35
CA PRO A 81 8.17 8.39 15.63
C PRO A 81 7.02 9.36 15.27
N LEU A 82 5.91 9.25 15.98
CA LEU A 82 4.65 9.91 15.66
C LEU A 82 4.77 11.43 15.57
N GLU A 83 5.39 12.10 16.54
CA GLU A 83 5.51 13.56 16.55
C GLU A 83 6.32 14.09 15.35
N GLN A 84 7.37 13.36 14.96
CA GLN A 84 8.15 13.70 13.76
C GLN A 84 7.33 13.48 12.47
N ALA A 85 6.54 12.41 12.43
CA ALA A 85 5.67 12.12 11.30
C ALA A 85 4.57 13.17 11.16
N MET A 86 3.91 13.54 12.24
CA MET A 86 2.90 14.60 12.28
C MET A 86 3.44 15.92 11.76
N LYS A 87 4.60 16.36 12.27
CA LYS A 87 5.25 17.59 11.82
C LYS A 87 5.60 17.54 10.33
N ARG A 88 6.24 16.44 9.88
CA ARG A 88 6.67 16.28 8.49
C ARG A 88 5.49 16.23 7.52
N LYS A 89 4.39 15.61 7.94
CA LYS A 89 3.18 15.42 7.14
C LYS A 89 2.11 16.47 7.37
N GLN A 90 2.39 17.45 8.22
CA GLN A 90 1.49 18.55 8.55
C GLN A 90 0.09 18.04 8.95
N LEU A 91 0.07 16.99 9.79
CA LEU A 91 -1.20 16.45 10.24
C LEU A 91 -1.85 17.43 11.23
N PRO A 92 -3.13 17.78 11.02
CA PRO A 92 -3.83 18.74 11.89
C PRO A 92 -4.20 18.13 13.24
N ASP A 93 -4.28 16.80 13.31
CA ASP A 93 -4.68 16.06 14.49
C ASP A 93 -3.87 14.78 14.64
N ARG A 94 -3.96 14.16 15.82
CA ARG A 94 -3.27 12.90 16.14
C ARG A 94 -3.96 11.73 15.42
N PRO A 95 -3.21 10.94 14.63
CA PRO A 95 -3.78 9.77 13.96
C PRO A 95 -4.47 8.81 14.92
N SER A 96 -5.67 8.40 14.55
CA SER A 96 -6.46 7.39 15.25
C SER A 96 -7.21 6.53 14.24
N ALA A 97 -7.68 5.38 14.67
CA ALA A 97 -8.46 4.47 13.83
C ALA A 97 -9.72 5.14 13.26
N GLY A 98 -10.46 5.88 14.10
CA GLY A 98 -11.67 6.61 13.66
C GLY A 98 -11.34 7.72 12.67
N TRP A 99 -10.24 8.46 12.88
CA TRP A 99 -9.82 9.50 11.96
C TRP A 99 -9.36 8.93 10.60
N PHE A 100 -8.64 7.79 10.60
CA PHE A 100 -8.32 7.05 9.38
C PHE A 100 -9.58 6.70 8.58
N GLN A 101 -10.58 6.11 9.26
CA GLN A 101 -11.83 5.70 8.63
C GLN A 101 -12.59 6.90 8.03
N GLN A 102 -12.64 8.02 8.75
CA GLN A 102 -13.21 9.28 8.25
C GLN A 102 -12.47 9.81 7.02
N CYS A 103 -11.14 9.88 7.06
CA CYS A 103 -10.33 10.35 5.94
C CYS A 103 -10.49 9.44 4.71
N LEU A 104 -10.45 8.13 4.89
CA LEU A 104 -10.62 7.18 3.78
C LEU A 104 -12.04 7.25 3.19
N GLY A 105 -13.05 7.37 4.03
CA GLY A 105 -14.43 7.60 3.57
C GLY A 105 -14.57 8.89 2.77
N ALA A 106 -13.93 9.98 3.21
CA ALA A 106 -13.91 11.25 2.49
C ALA A 106 -13.15 11.15 1.14
N VAL A 107 -12.05 10.36 1.08
CA VAL A 107 -11.37 10.07 -0.20
C VAL A 107 -12.34 9.40 -1.17
N VAL A 108 -13.03 8.34 -0.75
CA VAL A 108 -14.00 7.62 -1.60
C VAL A 108 -15.16 8.53 -2.02
N ALA A 109 -15.74 9.26 -1.08
CA ALA A 109 -16.85 10.17 -1.35
C ALA A 109 -16.48 11.23 -2.39
N ARG A 110 -15.29 11.84 -2.26
CA ARG A 110 -14.80 12.83 -3.22
C ARG A 110 -14.56 12.23 -4.60
N LEU A 111 -13.90 11.07 -4.68
CA LEU A 111 -13.66 10.39 -5.95
C LEU A 111 -14.96 10.02 -6.66
N ARG A 112 -15.98 9.55 -5.93
CA ARG A 112 -17.30 9.25 -6.50
C ARG A 112 -18.06 10.48 -6.96
N ALA A 113 -17.90 11.60 -6.28
CA ALA A 113 -18.57 12.85 -6.65
C ALA A 113 -17.95 13.53 -7.87
N GLU A 114 -16.63 13.34 -8.09
CA GLU A 114 -15.87 14.08 -9.10
C GLU A 114 -15.38 13.20 -10.26
N THR A 115 -15.65 11.86 -10.24
CA THR A 115 -15.27 10.94 -11.32
C THR A 115 -16.31 9.83 -11.52
N ASP A 116 -16.36 9.26 -12.73
CA ASP A 116 -17.13 8.05 -13.05
C ASP A 116 -16.27 6.78 -12.93
N ALA A 117 -15.07 6.87 -12.34
CA ALA A 117 -14.13 5.79 -12.27
C ALA A 117 -14.60 4.64 -11.36
N THR A 118 -14.33 3.40 -11.75
CA THR A 118 -14.46 2.26 -10.84
C THR A 118 -13.43 2.36 -9.72
N ILE A 119 -13.87 2.42 -8.46
CA ILE A 119 -12.98 2.57 -7.30
C ILE A 119 -12.77 1.22 -6.61
N ALA A 120 -11.52 0.89 -6.31
CA ALA A 120 -11.14 -0.30 -5.57
C ALA A 120 -10.19 0.05 -4.41
N LEU A 121 -10.54 -0.38 -3.19
CA LEU A 121 -9.72 -0.22 -1.99
C LEU A 121 -8.96 -1.50 -1.71
N LEU A 122 -7.63 -1.44 -1.59
CA LEU A 122 -6.82 -2.56 -1.18
C LEU A 122 -6.72 -2.61 0.35
N SER A 123 -6.87 -3.80 0.94
CA SER A 123 -6.44 -4.00 2.32
C SER A 123 -4.94 -3.80 2.47
N LEU A 124 -4.47 -3.49 3.69
CA LEU A 124 -3.07 -3.18 3.93
C LEU A 124 -2.18 -4.43 3.76
N PRO A 125 -0.94 -4.26 3.26
CA PRO A 125 0.04 -5.32 3.38
C PRO A 125 0.30 -5.66 4.84
N VAL A 126 0.73 -6.89 5.09
CA VAL A 126 1.11 -7.33 6.43
C VAL A 126 2.33 -6.55 6.91
N LEU A 127 2.23 -5.92 8.08
CA LEU A 127 3.37 -5.30 8.75
C LEU A 127 4.20 -6.38 9.47
N GLY A 128 5.47 -6.45 9.11
CA GLY A 128 6.34 -7.56 9.58
C GLY A 128 6.10 -8.86 8.81
N GLN A 129 6.26 -10.00 9.48
CA GLN A 129 6.05 -11.32 8.87
C GLN A 129 5.52 -12.39 9.83
N GLN A 130 5.25 -12.03 11.07
CA GLN A 130 4.65 -12.93 12.05
C GLN A 130 3.14 -12.62 12.14
N PRO A 131 2.25 -13.51 11.65
CA PRO A 131 0.82 -13.23 11.55
C PRO A 131 0.14 -12.85 12.87
N ASP A 132 0.64 -13.39 13.98
CA ASP A 132 0.07 -13.17 15.32
C ASP A 132 0.75 -12.01 16.08
N ALA A 133 1.77 -11.35 15.49
CA ALA A 133 2.45 -10.22 16.13
C ALA A 133 1.59 -8.94 16.09
N ALA A 134 1.82 -8.05 17.05
CA ALA A 134 1.08 -6.78 17.18
C ALA A 134 1.09 -5.94 15.89
N ALA A 135 2.19 -5.93 15.13
CA ALA A 135 2.28 -5.21 13.87
C ALA A 135 1.35 -5.79 12.80
N ALA A 136 1.32 -7.11 12.64
CA ALA A 136 0.40 -7.78 11.71
C ALA A 136 -1.07 -7.59 12.14
N GLN A 137 -1.35 -7.66 13.46
CA GLN A 137 -2.69 -7.39 14.00
C GLN A 137 -3.12 -5.94 13.74
N ALA A 138 -2.21 -4.96 13.83
CA ALA A 138 -2.51 -3.57 13.49
C ALA A 138 -2.91 -3.45 12.01
N SER A 139 -2.10 -3.98 11.08
CA SER A 139 -2.46 -3.94 9.66
C SER A 139 -3.75 -4.71 9.35
N GLN A 140 -4.05 -5.80 10.08
CA GLN A 140 -5.33 -6.51 9.98
C GLN A 140 -6.51 -5.65 10.46
N ALA A 141 -6.37 -4.96 11.60
CA ALA A 141 -7.42 -4.09 12.12
C ALA A 141 -7.77 -2.97 11.13
N TYR A 142 -6.76 -2.31 10.57
CA TYR A 142 -6.97 -1.28 9.55
C TYR A 142 -7.53 -1.86 8.23
N SER A 143 -7.14 -3.08 7.85
CA SER A 143 -7.73 -3.78 6.69
C SER A 143 -9.23 -4.03 6.85
N ARG A 144 -9.69 -4.37 8.06
CA ARG A 144 -11.14 -4.49 8.35
C ARG A 144 -11.86 -3.16 8.19
N MET A 145 -11.28 -2.05 8.66
CA MET A 145 -11.85 -0.71 8.46
C MET A 145 -11.93 -0.34 6.97
N ILE A 146 -10.92 -0.71 6.17
CA ILE A 146 -10.97 -0.54 4.71
C ILE A 146 -12.13 -1.34 4.10
N ALA A 147 -12.35 -2.58 4.54
CA ALA A 147 -13.47 -3.40 4.09
C ALA A 147 -14.82 -2.78 4.47
N GLU A 148 -14.95 -2.23 5.68
CA GLU A 148 -16.14 -1.52 6.14
C GLU A 148 -16.41 -0.26 5.29
N VAL A 149 -15.38 0.54 5.02
CA VAL A 149 -15.50 1.72 4.15
C VAL A 149 -15.88 1.31 2.72
N ALA A 150 -15.28 0.23 2.19
CA ALA A 150 -15.62 -0.27 0.86
C ALA A 150 -17.10 -0.72 0.80
N ALA A 151 -17.57 -1.49 1.78
CA ALA A 151 -18.94 -1.96 1.85
C ALA A 151 -19.95 -0.80 2.00
N THR A 152 -19.67 0.16 2.90
CA THR A 152 -20.53 1.31 3.15
C THR A 152 -20.67 2.22 1.92
N ASN A 153 -19.62 2.31 1.10
CA ASN A 153 -19.60 3.14 -0.10
C ASN A 153 -19.86 2.35 -1.39
N GLU A 154 -20.16 1.05 -1.31
CA GLU A 154 -20.42 0.18 -2.47
C GLU A 154 -19.29 0.23 -3.50
N VAL A 155 -18.03 0.23 -3.04
CA VAL A 155 -16.84 0.13 -3.89
C VAL A 155 -16.11 -1.19 -3.71
N ALA A 156 -15.29 -1.59 -4.67
CA ALA A 156 -14.60 -2.87 -4.62
C ALA A 156 -13.59 -2.93 -3.46
N TYR A 157 -13.53 -4.09 -2.79
CA TYR A 157 -12.50 -4.42 -1.81
C TYR A 157 -11.54 -5.45 -2.39
N LEU A 158 -10.24 -5.18 -2.35
CA LEU A 158 -9.20 -6.07 -2.85
C LEU A 158 -8.41 -6.67 -1.66
N PRO A 159 -8.47 -8.01 -1.45
CA PRO A 159 -8.03 -8.67 -0.21
C PRO A 159 -6.51 -8.95 -0.20
N LEU A 160 -5.67 -7.91 -0.23
CA LEU A 160 -4.21 -8.04 -0.22
C LEU A 160 -3.69 -8.64 1.10
N HIS A 161 -4.22 -8.17 2.25
CA HIS A 161 -3.82 -8.64 3.57
C HIS A 161 -4.02 -10.15 3.70
N GLU A 162 -5.18 -10.60 3.30
CA GLU A 162 -5.59 -12.00 3.36
C GLU A 162 -4.69 -12.89 2.49
N ARG A 163 -4.37 -12.40 1.29
CA ARG A 163 -3.43 -13.07 0.37
C ARG A 163 -2.04 -13.17 0.97
N GLN A 164 -1.53 -12.10 1.58
CA GLN A 164 -0.20 -12.08 2.20
C GLN A 164 -0.14 -12.96 3.45
N ILE A 165 -1.18 -12.96 4.30
CA ILE A 165 -1.27 -13.86 5.46
C ILE A 165 -1.29 -15.32 5.02
N GLY A 166 -2.07 -15.65 3.98
CA GLY A 166 -2.09 -16.99 3.40
C GLY A 166 -0.71 -17.44 2.94
N GLU A 167 0.02 -16.56 2.27
CA GLU A 167 1.38 -16.79 1.79
C GLU A 167 2.38 -17.02 2.94
N LEU A 168 2.33 -16.17 3.97
CA LEU A 168 3.20 -16.30 5.15
C LEU A 168 2.94 -17.60 5.91
N ARG A 169 1.69 -18.01 6.07
CA ARG A 169 1.34 -19.28 6.74
C ARG A 169 1.85 -20.51 6.00
N GLN A 170 1.92 -20.45 4.65
CA GLN A 170 2.43 -21.56 3.85
C GLN A 170 3.94 -21.72 3.93
N VAL A 171 4.69 -20.62 4.05
CA VAL A 171 6.17 -20.66 4.05
C VAL A 171 6.78 -20.76 5.44
N ASP A 172 5.98 -20.61 6.49
CA ASP A 172 6.44 -20.63 7.90
C ASP A 172 7.70 -19.77 8.10
N PRO A 173 7.59 -18.43 8.00
CA PRO A 173 8.76 -17.56 7.97
C PRO A 173 9.53 -17.59 9.29
N PRO A 174 10.87 -17.32 9.24
CA PRO A 174 11.66 -17.18 10.46
C PRO A 174 11.02 -16.23 11.47
N PRO A 175 11.08 -16.50 12.77
CA PRO A 175 10.45 -15.69 13.83
C PRO A 175 11.20 -14.37 14.07
N ILE A 176 11.25 -13.52 13.05
CA ILE A 176 11.89 -12.20 13.11
C ILE A 176 10.85 -11.18 13.57
N ALA A 177 11.11 -10.58 14.75
CA ALA A 177 10.24 -9.56 15.30
C ALA A 177 10.17 -8.33 14.40
N TYR A 178 8.98 -7.73 14.31
CA TYR A 178 8.82 -6.45 13.64
C TYR A 178 9.72 -5.38 14.26
N GLN A 179 10.39 -4.64 13.41
CA GLN A 179 11.17 -3.47 13.79
C GLN A 179 10.65 -2.26 13.03
N GLU A 180 10.42 -1.18 13.75
CA GLU A 180 10.03 0.08 13.12
C GLU A 180 11.15 0.58 12.20
N VAL A 181 10.78 0.99 10.99
CA VAL A 181 11.74 1.42 9.96
C VAL A 181 12.24 2.81 10.28
N THR A 182 13.51 2.90 10.67
CA THR A 182 14.20 4.16 10.90
C THR A 182 14.71 4.78 9.59
N PRO A 183 14.92 6.12 9.54
CA PRO A 183 15.55 6.77 8.39
C PRO A 183 16.90 6.14 8.01
N ALA A 184 17.69 5.73 9.00
CA ALA A 184 18.98 5.06 8.78
C ALA A 184 18.80 3.69 8.10
N ALA A 185 17.78 2.93 8.47
CA ALA A 185 17.47 1.64 7.84
C ALA A 185 17.07 1.81 6.37
N VAL A 186 16.28 2.86 6.06
CA VAL A 186 15.90 3.23 4.68
C VAL A 186 17.13 3.60 3.86
N VAL A 187 17.99 4.48 4.39
CA VAL A 187 19.26 4.85 3.73
C VAL A 187 20.12 3.60 3.50
N GLY A 188 20.19 2.69 4.47
CA GLY A 188 20.91 1.44 4.33
C GLY A 188 20.39 0.55 3.20
N VAL A 189 19.08 0.49 2.96
CA VAL A 189 18.48 -0.20 1.81
C VAL A 189 18.86 0.50 0.51
N LEU A 190 18.73 1.84 0.46
CA LEU A 190 19.08 2.64 -0.73
C LEU A 190 20.54 2.47 -1.12
N VAL A 191 21.46 2.55 -0.17
CA VAL A 191 22.90 2.35 -0.43
C VAL A 191 23.16 0.94 -0.95
N GLN A 192 22.58 -0.09 -0.35
CA GLN A 192 22.74 -1.46 -0.84
C GLN A 192 22.16 -1.64 -2.25
N HIS A 193 21.01 -1.03 -2.53
CA HIS A 193 20.33 -1.16 -3.81
C HIS A 193 21.03 -0.31 -4.90
N ALA A 194 21.19 0.99 -4.67
CA ALA A 194 21.66 1.94 -5.69
C ALA A 194 23.20 1.89 -5.87
N VAL A 195 23.97 1.79 -4.77
CA VAL A 195 25.45 1.82 -4.82
C VAL A 195 26.02 0.42 -4.99
N LEU A 196 25.59 -0.54 -4.17
CA LEU A 196 26.09 -1.92 -4.25
C LEU A 196 25.35 -2.79 -5.28
N ARG A 197 24.41 -2.22 -6.03
CA ARG A 197 23.61 -2.88 -7.07
C ARG A 197 22.95 -4.19 -6.62
N ARG A 198 22.62 -4.30 -5.33
CA ARG A 198 21.91 -5.48 -4.79
C ARG A 198 20.43 -5.37 -5.08
N SER A 199 19.82 -6.46 -5.58
CA SER A 199 18.37 -6.48 -5.73
C SER A 199 17.68 -6.40 -4.36
N LEU A 200 16.46 -5.83 -4.32
CA LEU A 200 15.65 -5.79 -3.10
C LEU A 200 15.38 -7.19 -2.56
N ASP A 201 15.23 -8.20 -3.43
CA ASP A 201 15.07 -9.59 -3.01
C ASP A 201 16.33 -10.16 -2.32
N THR A 202 17.53 -9.75 -2.76
CA THR A 202 18.77 -10.15 -2.09
C THR A 202 18.88 -9.52 -0.70
N ILE A 203 18.43 -8.26 -0.56
CA ILE A 203 18.40 -7.58 0.74
C ILE A 203 17.38 -8.26 1.66
N SER A 204 16.19 -8.55 1.14
CA SER A 204 15.11 -9.27 1.81
C SER A 204 15.58 -10.62 2.36
N ARG A 205 16.14 -11.49 1.50
CA ARG A 205 16.68 -12.82 1.89
C ARG A 205 17.75 -12.74 2.97
N ARG A 206 18.66 -11.78 2.88
CA ARG A 206 19.73 -11.60 3.90
C ARG A 206 19.18 -11.18 5.26
N ARG A 207 18.01 -10.55 5.28
CA ARG A 207 17.29 -10.17 6.50
C ARG A 207 16.32 -11.26 6.97
N GLY A 208 16.19 -12.37 6.23
CA GLY A 208 15.23 -13.43 6.52
C GLY A 208 13.78 -13.00 6.32
N LEU A 209 13.53 -11.96 5.50
CA LEU A 209 12.20 -11.45 5.23
C LEU A 209 11.61 -12.08 3.96
N VAL A 210 10.33 -12.48 4.01
CA VAL A 210 9.66 -13.24 2.95
C VAL A 210 8.99 -12.32 1.93
N LEU A 211 8.25 -11.30 2.37
CA LEU A 211 7.45 -10.42 1.51
C LEU A 211 7.99 -9.00 1.42
N THR A 212 8.87 -8.62 2.35
CA THR A 212 9.33 -7.22 2.50
C THR A 212 10.85 -7.12 2.52
N THR A 213 11.38 -5.91 2.32
CA THR A 213 12.81 -5.59 2.44
C THR A 213 13.19 -5.10 3.84
N ASP A 214 12.19 -4.57 4.59
CA ASP A 214 12.39 -3.87 5.87
C ASP A 214 11.16 -3.92 6.78
N HIS A 215 10.37 -4.97 6.72
CA HIS A 215 9.09 -5.18 7.40
C HIS A 215 7.90 -4.40 6.84
N ILE A 216 8.09 -3.49 5.88
CA ILE A 216 7.05 -2.60 5.31
C ILE A 216 7.10 -2.64 3.79
N HIS A 217 8.24 -2.26 3.21
CA HIS A 217 8.39 -2.10 1.77
C HIS A 217 8.52 -3.44 1.06
N GLN A 218 7.74 -3.63 0.01
CA GLN A 218 7.56 -4.92 -0.63
C GLN A 218 8.77 -5.34 -1.49
N ASN A 219 9.19 -6.60 -1.36
CA ASN A 219 10.10 -7.25 -2.32
C ASN A 219 9.30 -7.75 -3.55
N SER A 220 9.94 -8.49 -4.46
CA SER A 220 9.24 -8.98 -5.67
C SER A 220 8.02 -9.85 -5.36
N ARG A 221 8.09 -10.71 -4.34
CA ARG A 221 6.98 -11.58 -3.94
C ARG A 221 5.79 -10.77 -3.40
N GLY A 222 6.05 -9.84 -2.48
CA GLY A 222 5.02 -8.98 -1.93
C GLY A 222 4.40 -8.05 -2.97
N ALA A 223 5.22 -7.46 -3.85
CA ALA A 223 4.75 -6.60 -4.94
C ALA A 223 3.94 -7.37 -6.00
N THR A 224 4.29 -8.65 -6.27
CA THR A 224 3.52 -9.51 -7.16
C THR A 224 2.11 -9.74 -6.61
N LEU A 225 1.96 -9.99 -5.31
CA LEU A 225 0.64 -10.15 -4.70
C LEU A 225 -0.21 -8.88 -4.82
N ILE A 226 0.38 -7.67 -4.73
CA ILE A 226 -0.35 -6.42 -4.99
C ILE A 226 -0.85 -6.38 -6.44
N ALA A 227 0.04 -6.66 -7.40
CA ALA A 227 -0.32 -6.65 -8.81
C ALA A 227 -1.43 -7.67 -9.12
N GLU A 228 -1.36 -8.87 -8.53
CA GLU A 228 -2.35 -9.95 -8.72
C GLU A 228 -3.74 -9.59 -8.19
N VAL A 229 -3.85 -8.98 -7.01
CA VAL A 229 -5.17 -8.61 -6.47
C VAL A 229 -5.80 -7.46 -7.25
N ILE A 230 -4.99 -6.53 -7.79
CA ILE A 230 -5.49 -5.48 -8.67
C ILE A 230 -5.96 -6.07 -10.01
N ASP A 231 -5.17 -6.93 -10.60
CA ASP A 231 -5.47 -7.61 -11.87
C ASP A 231 -6.79 -8.39 -11.79
N ALA A 232 -6.89 -9.26 -10.79
CA ALA A 232 -8.09 -10.07 -10.57
C ALA A 232 -9.34 -9.26 -10.25
N GLY A 233 -9.20 -8.13 -9.54
CA GLY A 233 -10.33 -7.34 -9.08
C GLY A 233 -10.84 -6.30 -10.06
N LEU A 234 -9.99 -5.82 -10.98
CA LEU A 234 -10.36 -4.73 -11.90
C LEU A 234 -10.22 -5.08 -13.38
N LEU A 235 -9.30 -5.95 -13.75
CA LEU A 235 -8.93 -6.15 -15.15
C LEU A 235 -9.46 -7.48 -15.72
N THR A 236 -9.51 -8.52 -14.90
CA THR A 236 -9.98 -9.85 -15.35
C THR A 236 -11.51 -10.00 -15.36
N GLN A 237 -12.26 -9.06 -14.76
CA GLN A 237 -13.74 -9.10 -14.74
C GLN A 237 -14.38 -8.48 -16.00
N SER A 238 -13.58 -7.90 -16.89
CA SER A 238 -14.04 -7.16 -18.09
C SER A 238 -13.96 -7.98 -19.38
N ALA A 239 -13.75 -9.30 -19.28
CA ALA A 239 -13.67 -10.21 -20.45
C ALA A 239 -14.91 -11.08 -20.59
#